data_04ec2f197b48436f3391c750856347f2
#
_entry.id   04ec2f197b48436f3391c750856347f2
#
_cell.length_a   1.000
_cell.length_b   1.000
_cell.length_c   1.000
_cell.angle_alpha   90.00
_cell.angle_beta   90.00
_cell.angle_gamma   90.00
#
_symmetry.space_group_name_H-M   'P 1'
#
loop_
_entity.id
_entity.type
_entity.pdbx_description
1 polymer ?
#
loop_
_entity_poly.entity_id
_entity_poly.type
_entity_poly.pdbx_seq_one_letter_code
_entity_poly.pdbx_strand_id
1 'polypeptide(L)'
;MSKPGSLDAEITALRDRVAALTTLAESAPFSPVARKRVDGELRGVIQSLELAIRRLDPIAMPRSVFDPSNPKVIGRFTALAMVAQERVPLAWIGQFYGSGVYAIYYHGAYPLYAPLSGSETPIYVGQAAPGEQGAHTARDQGPRLAARLNEHRKNIMKATTTLDIADFDARFLVVQSGWETAAEDYLIHLFKPIWNNETNLLYGLGKHGDAATTRANKRSPWDTLHPGRAWAANSTEDARAPEQIVADVTAHFAARPPYAAQGTILDAFFAELKQS
;
A
#
# COMPACT_ATOMS: atom_id res chain seq x y z
N MET A 1 -39.60 32.00 -7.53
CA MET A 1 -39.14 31.27 -8.73
C MET A 1 -38.42 32.28 -9.63
N SER A 2 -37.10 32.19 -9.76
CA SER A 2 -36.30 33.06 -10.61
C SER A 2 -36.65 32.78 -12.10
N LYS A 3 -36.78 33.84 -12.89
CA LYS A 3 -37.12 33.72 -14.32
C LYS A 3 -35.97 33.04 -15.10
N PRO A 4 -36.23 32.12 -16.05
CA PRO A 4 -35.20 31.45 -16.87
C PRO A 4 -34.19 32.42 -17.53
N GLY A 5 -34.60 33.61 -17.92
CA GLY A 5 -33.74 34.63 -18.50
C GLY A 5 -32.63 35.19 -17.62
N SER A 6 -32.72 35.01 -16.31
CA SER A 6 -31.63 35.41 -15.38
C SER A 6 -30.51 34.35 -15.34
N LEU A 7 -30.81 33.07 -15.55
CA LEU A 7 -29.82 32.01 -15.57
C LEU A 7 -28.97 32.05 -16.85
N ASP A 8 -29.59 32.30 -18.01
CA ASP A 8 -28.87 32.44 -19.28
C ASP A 8 -27.89 33.61 -19.29
N ALA A 9 -28.29 34.75 -18.66
CA ALA A 9 -27.41 35.89 -18.50
C ALA A 9 -26.20 35.56 -17.61
N GLU A 10 -26.39 34.84 -16.50
CA GLU A 10 -25.32 34.43 -15.60
C GLU A 10 -24.39 33.41 -16.29
N ILE A 11 -24.92 32.46 -17.07
CA ILE A 11 -24.11 31.53 -17.85
C ILE A 11 -23.27 32.28 -18.91
N THR A 12 -23.80 33.28 -19.55
CA THR A 12 -23.06 34.12 -20.53
C THR A 12 -21.93 34.86 -19.83
N ALA A 13 -22.20 35.51 -18.70
CA ALA A 13 -21.19 36.20 -17.92
C ALA A 13 -20.10 35.26 -17.42
N LEU A 14 -20.47 34.03 -17.05
CA LEU A 14 -19.51 33.01 -16.63
C LEU A 14 -18.58 32.57 -17.78
N ARG A 15 -19.13 32.40 -18.98
CA ARG A 15 -18.33 32.11 -20.19
C ARG A 15 -17.29 33.19 -20.48
N ASP A 16 -17.69 34.47 -20.40
CA ASP A 16 -16.78 35.58 -20.60
C ASP A 16 -15.67 35.62 -19.56
N ARG A 17 -15.97 35.32 -18.27
CA ARG A 17 -14.99 35.22 -17.20
C ARG A 17 -14.03 34.05 -17.42
N VAL A 18 -14.52 32.89 -17.85
CA VAL A 18 -13.67 31.74 -18.17
C VAL A 18 -12.74 32.06 -19.33
N ALA A 19 -13.20 32.71 -20.39
CA ALA A 19 -12.36 33.14 -21.49
C ALA A 19 -11.25 34.10 -21.04
N ALA A 20 -11.59 35.09 -20.21
CA ALA A 20 -10.62 36.03 -19.65
C ALA A 20 -9.56 35.29 -18.74
N LEU A 21 -9.98 34.33 -17.93
CA LEU A 21 -9.09 33.50 -17.12
C LEU A 21 -8.14 32.67 -17.99
N THR A 22 -8.62 32.10 -19.10
CA THR A 22 -7.79 31.34 -20.05
C THR A 22 -6.70 32.22 -20.62
N THR A 23 -7.06 33.43 -21.11
CA THR A 23 -6.10 34.38 -21.63
C THR A 23 -5.05 34.81 -20.61
N LEU A 24 -5.47 35.06 -19.37
CA LEU A 24 -4.53 35.36 -18.26
C LEU A 24 -3.61 34.21 -17.96
N ALA A 25 -4.10 32.95 -17.95
CA ALA A 25 -3.32 31.78 -17.72
C ALA A 25 -2.25 31.53 -18.80
N GLU A 26 -2.55 31.84 -20.05
CA GLU A 26 -1.61 31.74 -21.18
C GLU A 26 -0.51 32.82 -21.12
N SER A 27 -0.82 34.00 -20.60
CA SER A 27 0.08 35.16 -20.58
C SER A 27 0.99 35.21 -19.34
N ALA A 28 0.73 34.46 -18.30
CA ALA A 28 1.44 34.58 -17.02
C ALA A 28 2.44 33.43 -16.80
N PRO A 29 3.73 33.73 -16.51
CA PRO A 29 4.70 32.72 -16.10
C PRO A 29 4.39 32.27 -14.66
N PHE A 30 3.76 31.10 -14.48
CA PHE A 30 3.51 30.54 -13.16
C PHE A 30 4.71 29.72 -12.65
N SER A 31 5.11 29.93 -11.39
CA SER A 31 5.97 29.00 -10.68
C SER A 31 5.27 27.64 -10.51
N PRO A 32 6.01 26.52 -10.32
CA PRO A 32 5.39 25.21 -10.10
C PRO A 32 4.39 25.19 -8.94
N VAL A 33 4.67 25.92 -7.86
CA VAL A 33 3.79 26.04 -6.70
C VAL A 33 2.53 26.81 -7.01
N ALA A 34 2.67 27.96 -7.71
CA ALA A 34 1.52 28.76 -8.14
C ALA A 34 0.62 27.99 -9.11
N ARG A 35 1.22 27.24 -10.05
CA ARG A 35 0.49 26.39 -10.99
C ARG A 35 -0.37 25.34 -10.28
N LYS A 36 0.21 24.63 -9.29
CA LYS A 36 -0.52 23.62 -8.51
C LYS A 36 -1.69 24.23 -7.71
N ARG A 37 -1.49 25.42 -7.15
CA ARG A 37 -2.57 26.13 -6.44
C ARG A 37 -3.69 26.53 -7.39
N VAL A 38 -3.36 27.15 -8.53
CA VAL A 38 -4.37 27.58 -9.52
C VAL A 38 -5.12 26.38 -10.11
N ASP A 39 -4.45 25.27 -10.41
CA ASP A 39 -5.10 24.02 -10.82
C ASP A 39 -6.12 23.54 -9.77
N GLY A 40 -5.76 23.56 -8.49
CA GLY A 40 -6.66 23.18 -7.40
C GLY A 40 -7.91 24.06 -7.31
N GLU A 41 -7.75 25.39 -7.41
CA GLU A 41 -8.87 26.34 -7.40
C GLU A 41 -9.79 26.15 -8.61
N LEU A 42 -9.23 25.97 -9.81
CA LEU A 42 -10.03 25.73 -11.03
C LEU A 42 -10.82 24.41 -10.94
N ARG A 43 -10.23 23.34 -10.39
CA ARG A 43 -10.94 22.07 -10.12
C ARG A 43 -12.09 22.26 -9.14
N GLY A 44 -11.93 23.08 -8.12
CA GLY A 44 -13.02 23.45 -7.20
C GLY A 44 -14.19 24.15 -7.91
N VAL A 45 -13.89 25.04 -8.85
CA VAL A 45 -14.92 25.71 -9.68
C VAL A 45 -15.63 24.70 -10.58
N ILE A 46 -14.89 23.83 -11.25
CA ILE A 46 -15.45 22.74 -12.09
C ILE A 46 -16.42 21.89 -11.26
N GLN A 47 -16.00 21.44 -10.09
CA GLN A 47 -16.85 20.64 -9.20
C GLN A 47 -18.14 21.36 -8.79
N SER A 48 -18.06 22.67 -8.54
CA SER A 48 -19.23 23.47 -8.21
C SER A 48 -20.22 23.59 -9.41
N LEU A 49 -19.69 23.71 -10.63
CA LEU A 49 -20.48 23.73 -11.85
C LEU A 49 -21.14 22.38 -12.13
N GLU A 50 -20.42 21.28 -11.93
CA GLU A 50 -20.98 19.93 -12.05
C GLU A 50 -22.14 19.68 -11.06
N LEU A 51 -22.01 20.18 -9.83
CA LEU A 51 -23.10 20.14 -8.85
C LEU A 51 -24.32 20.98 -9.30
N ALA A 52 -24.09 22.13 -9.91
CA ALA A 52 -25.17 22.97 -10.45
C ALA A 52 -25.89 22.26 -11.60
N ILE A 53 -25.15 21.66 -12.54
CA ILE A 53 -25.70 20.85 -13.63
C ILE A 53 -26.55 19.70 -13.11
N ARG A 54 -26.06 18.97 -12.13
CA ARG A 54 -26.81 17.85 -11.49
C ARG A 54 -28.13 18.32 -10.86
N ARG A 55 -28.20 19.56 -10.35
CA ARG A 55 -29.43 20.13 -9.78
C ARG A 55 -30.47 20.53 -10.81
N LEU A 56 -30.05 20.71 -12.09
CA LEU A 56 -30.97 21.00 -13.18
C LEU A 56 -31.73 19.76 -13.66
N ASP A 57 -31.19 18.58 -13.40
CA ASP A 57 -31.87 17.32 -13.76
C ASP A 57 -32.93 17.01 -12.70
N PRO A 58 -34.22 16.82 -13.09
CA PRO A 58 -35.27 16.43 -12.15
C PRO A 58 -35.08 15.00 -11.61
N ILE A 59 -34.24 14.20 -12.25
CA ILE A 59 -33.92 12.85 -11.83
C ILE A 59 -32.62 12.89 -11.00
N ALA A 60 -32.68 12.42 -9.76
CA ALA A 60 -31.53 12.37 -8.89
C ALA A 60 -30.43 11.44 -9.45
N MET A 61 -29.27 11.99 -9.74
CA MET A 61 -28.11 11.20 -10.11
C MET A 61 -27.54 10.45 -8.89
N PRO A 62 -27.13 9.17 -9.06
CA PRO A 62 -26.46 8.46 -7.99
C PRO A 62 -25.13 9.16 -7.60
N ARG A 63 -24.76 9.10 -6.34
CA ARG A 63 -23.50 9.69 -5.86
C ARG A 63 -22.28 9.01 -6.46
N SER A 64 -22.38 7.72 -6.72
CA SER A 64 -21.34 6.90 -7.34
C SER A 64 -21.98 5.76 -8.12
N VAL A 65 -21.27 5.25 -9.11
CA VAL A 65 -21.63 4.03 -9.84
C VAL A 65 -20.56 2.99 -9.47
N PHE A 66 -20.98 1.86 -8.89
CA PHE A 66 -20.08 0.79 -8.55
C PHE A 66 -19.66 0.03 -9.82
N ASP A 67 -18.37 0.00 -10.09
CA ASP A 67 -17.77 -0.79 -11.17
C ASP A 67 -17.04 -2.00 -10.60
N PRO A 68 -17.62 -3.22 -10.71
CA PRO A 68 -16.98 -4.44 -10.20
C PRO A 68 -15.70 -4.81 -10.97
N SER A 69 -15.47 -4.26 -12.16
CA SER A 69 -14.27 -4.50 -12.96
C SER A 69 -13.11 -3.55 -12.62
N ASN A 70 -13.34 -2.57 -11.77
CA ASN A 70 -12.28 -1.64 -11.34
C ASN A 70 -11.13 -2.41 -10.67
N PRO A 71 -9.89 -2.28 -11.14
CA PRO A 71 -8.72 -2.96 -10.56
C PRO A 71 -8.56 -2.75 -9.06
N LYS A 72 -8.93 -1.58 -8.54
CA LYS A 72 -8.90 -1.29 -7.09
C LYS A 72 -9.91 -2.13 -6.31
N VAL A 73 -11.09 -2.36 -6.88
CA VAL A 73 -12.14 -3.20 -6.26
C VAL A 73 -11.67 -4.65 -6.24
N ILE A 74 -11.16 -5.14 -7.36
CA ILE A 74 -10.63 -6.51 -7.46
C ILE A 74 -9.45 -6.70 -6.50
N GLY A 75 -8.51 -5.76 -6.45
CA GLY A 75 -7.38 -5.80 -5.52
C GLY A 75 -7.81 -5.87 -4.06
N ARG A 76 -8.83 -5.10 -3.67
CA ARG A 76 -9.42 -5.15 -2.32
C ARG A 76 -10.01 -6.51 -1.98
N PHE A 77 -10.80 -7.09 -2.88
CA PHE A 77 -11.39 -8.42 -2.65
C PHE A 77 -10.33 -9.51 -2.62
N THR A 78 -9.31 -9.45 -3.49
CA THR A 78 -8.17 -10.37 -3.47
C THR A 78 -7.41 -10.28 -2.15
N ALA A 79 -7.20 -9.07 -1.64
CA ALA A 79 -6.56 -8.83 -0.36
C ALA A 79 -7.34 -9.44 0.81
N LEU A 80 -8.67 -9.29 0.81
CA LEU A 80 -9.52 -9.93 1.82
C LEU A 80 -9.50 -11.45 1.73
N ALA A 81 -9.52 -12.00 0.51
CA ALA A 81 -9.40 -13.45 0.31
C ALA A 81 -8.06 -13.98 0.86
N MET A 82 -6.97 -13.20 0.75
CA MET A 82 -5.68 -13.55 1.37
C MET A 82 -5.76 -13.49 2.90
N VAL A 83 -6.34 -12.43 3.46
CA VAL A 83 -6.51 -12.30 4.93
C VAL A 83 -7.37 -13.42 5.52
N ALA A 84 -8.32 -13.95 4.76
CA ALA A 84 -9.16 -15.07 5.16
C ALA A 84 -8.44 -16.43 5.16
N GLN A 85 -7.25 -16.54 4.55
CA GLN A 85 -6.49 -17.80 4.58
C GLN A 85 -6.01 -18.13 6.00
N GLU A 86 -5.80 -19.41 6.27
CA GLU A 86 -5.20 -19.86 7.52
C GLU A 86 -3.73 -19.41 7.61
N ARG A 87 -3.26 -19.16 8.83
CA ARG A 87 -1.84 -18.93 9.09
C ARG A 87 -1.10 -20.26 9.08
N VAL A 88 0.02 -20.26 8.37
CA VAL A 88 0.93 -21.41 8.31
C VAL A 88 2.28 -20.99 8.87
N PRO A 89 2.91 -21.75 9.78
CA PRO A 89 4.25 -21.44 10.25
C PRO A 89 5.22 -21.27 9.08
N LEU A 90 5.91 -20.13 9.03
CA LEU A 90 6.81 -19.78 7.93
C LEU A 90 7.93 -20.84 7.77
N ALA A 91 8.34 -21.46 8.88
CA ALA A 91 9.32 -22.53 8.90
C ALA A 91 8.90 -23.77 8.09
N TRP A 92 7.60 -24.03 7.95
CA TRP A 92 7.05 -25.28 7.36
C TRP A 92 6.59 -25.11 5.91
N ILE A 93 6.63 -23.90 5.36
CA ILE A 93 6.19 -23.69 3.98
C ILE A 93 7.13 -24.43 3.03
N GLY A 94 6.58 -25.41 2.33
CA GLY A 94 7.25 -26.21 1.30
C GLY A 94 7.22 -25.53 -0.08
N GLN A 95 7.57 -26.33 -1.09
CA GLN A 95 7.49 -25.91 -2.49
C GLN A 95 6.06 -26.14 -3.02
N PHE A 96 5.52 -25.13 -3.71
CA PHE A 96 4.23 -25.21 -4.42
C PHE A 96 4.26 -24.27 -5.64
N TYR A 97 3.40 -24.51 -6.61
CA TYR A 97 3.26 -23.67 -7.79
C TYR A 97 2.30 -22.53 -7.55
N GLY A 98 2.58 -21.40 -8.16
CA GLY A 98 1.72 -20.23 -8.21
C GLY A 98 2.46 -18.93 -7.93
N SER A 99 1.88 -17.86 -8.44
CA SER A 99 2.17 -16.46 -8.14
C SER A 99 1.04 -15.87 -7.29
N GLY A 100 1.23 -14.72 -6.65
CA GLY A 100 0.19 -14.12 -5.86
C GLY A 100 0.69 -13.21 -4.75
N VAL A 101 -0.11 -13.09 -3.69
CA VAL A 101 0.16 -12.19 -2.56
C VAL A 101 0.34 -12.98 -1.27
N TYR A 102 1.09 -12.40 -0.35
CA TYR A 102 1.35 -12.99 0.96
C TYR A 102 1.56 -11.93 2.03
N ALA A 103 1.38 -12.33 3.27
CA ALA A 103 1.66 -11.52 4.44
C ALA A 103 2.40 -12.37 5.48
N ILE A 104 3.39 -11.79 6.16
CA ILE A 104 4.15 -12.39 7.24
C ILE A 104 3.68 -11.78 8.54
N TYR A 105 3.39 -12.63 9.53
CA TYR A 105 2.91 -12.27 10.85
C TYR A 105 3.95 -12.61 11.90
N TYR A 106 4.00 -11.84 12.97
CA TYR A 106 4.90 -12.05 14.09
C TYR A 106 4.11 -12.33 15.37
N HIS A 107 4.57 -13.32 16.14
CA HIS A 107 3.96 -13.69 17.42
C HIS A 107 4.97 -13.97 18.55
N GLY A 108 6.24 -13.59 18.36
CA GLY A 108 7.31 -13.78 19.33
C GLY A 108 7.37 -12.69 20.41
N ALA A 109 8.50 -12.67 21.11
CA ALA A 109 8.73 -11.84 22.29
C ALA A 109 9.72 -10.66 22.07
N TYR A 110 10.12 -10.34 20.82
CA TYR A 110 11.00 -9.20 20.58
C TYR A 110 10.29 -7.89 20.99
N PRO A 111 10.86 -7.11 21.93
CA PRO A 111 10.12 -6.03 22.60
C PRO A 111 9.50 -5.00 21.65
N LEU A 112 10.22 -4.61 20.56
CA LEU A 112 9.75 -3.64 19.58
C LEU A 112 8.52 -4.13 18.80
N TYR A 113 8.35 -5.46 18.66
CA TYR A 113 7.25 -6.09 17.92
C TYR A 113 6.13 -6.62 18.81
N ALA A 114 6.22 -6.41 20.14
CA ALA A 114 5.20 -6.84 21.08
C ALA A 114 3.75 -6.42 20.68
N PRO A 115 3.51 -5.21 20.10
CA PRO A 115 2.17 -4.84 19.65
C PRO A 115 1.61 -5.73 18.53
N LEU A 116 2.46 -6.38 17.73
CA LEU A 116 2.03 -7.28 16.65
C LEU A 116 1.71 -8.69 17.17
N SER A 117 2.26 -9.08 18.31
CA SER A 117 2.08 -10.42 18.88
C SER A 117 0.61 -10.66 19.22
N GLY A 118 0.00 -11.69 18.63
CA GLY A 118 -1.43 -11.98 18.77
C GLY A 118 -2.37 -11.10 17.98
N SER A 119 -1.86 -10.17 17.17
CA SER A 119 -2.67 -9.31 16.31
C SER A 119 -2.91 -9.93 14.92
N GLU A 120 -3.83 -9.33 14.17
CA GLU A 120 -4.11 -9.65 12.77
C GLU A 120 -3.34 -8.73 11.78
N THR A 121 -2.47 -7.85 12.29
CA THR A 121 -1.64 -6.97 11.47
C THR A 121 -0.34 -7.67 11.08
N PRO A 122 -0.04 -7.82 9.78
CA PRO A 122 1.22 -8.39 9.34
C PRO A 122 2.39 -7.44 9.59
N ILE A 123 3.56 -8.01 9.85
CA ILE A 123 4.83 -7.27 9.93
C ILE A 123 5.36 -6.92 8.53
N TYR A 124 5.03 -7.74 7.53
CA TYR A 124 5.41 -7.59 6.13
C TYR A 124 4.31 -8.06 5.19
N VAL A 125 4.13 -7.37 4.07
CA VAL A 125 3.28 -7.76 2.95
C VAL A 125 4.11 -7.78 1.68
N GLY A 126 3.82 -8.69 0.77
CA GLY A 126 4.50 -8.77 -0.50
C GLY A 126 3.73 -9.52 -1.56
N GLN A 127 4.23 -9.45 -2.77
CA GLN A 127 3.76 -10.21 -3.90
C GLN A 127 4.87 -11.04 -4.55
N ALA A 128 4.47 -12.00 -5.34
CA ALA A 128 5.34 -12.75 -6.24
C ALA A 128 4.67 -12.78 -7.62
N ALA A 129 5.19 -12.01 -8.57
CA ALA A 129 4.73 -12.01 -9.94
C ALA A 129 5.06 -13.34 -10.65
N PRO A 130 4.27 -13.77 -11.65
CA PRO A 130 4.55 -14.96 -12.45
C PRO A 130 5.91 -14.86 -13.17
N GLY A 131 6.48 -16.00 -13.51
CA GLY A 131 7.75 -16.06 -14.24
C GLY A 131 7.64 -15.54 -15.67
N GLU A 132 6.49 -15.78 -16.31
CA GLU A 132 6.20 -15.39 -17.68
C GLU A 132 4.89 -14.59 -17.73
N GLN A 133 4.84 -13.60 -18.64
CA GLN A 133 3.61 -12.87 -18.90
C GLN A 133 2.58 -13.80 -19.55
N GLY A 134 1.31 -13.71 -19.06
CA GLY A 134 0.22 -14.51 -19.61
C GLY A 134 0.15 -15.94 -19.07
N ALA A 135 0.87 -16.27 -18.00
CA ALA A 135 0.71 -17.55 -17.31
C ALA A 135 -0.73 -17.75 -16.82
N HIS A 136 -1.41 -18.80 -17.32
CA HIS A 136 -2.84 -19.02 -17.03
C HIS A 136 -3.08 -20.05 -15.92
N THR A 137 -2.11 -20.91 -15.64
CA THR A 137 -2.22 -21.93 -14.58
C THR A 137 -1.16 -21.69 -13.50
N ALA A 138 -1.41 -22.19 -12.30
CA ALA A 138 -0.44 -22.11 -11.21
C ALA A 138 0.91 -22.74 -11.59
N ARG A 139 0.89 -23.78 -12.43
CA ARG A 139 2.09 -24.45 -12.93
C ARG A 139 2.88 -23.54 -13.87
N ASP A 140 2.20 -22.84 -14.79
CA ASP A 140 2.84 -21.89 -15.72
C ASP A 140 3.41 -20.69 -14.99
N GLN A 141 2.75 -20.26 -13.91
CA GLN A 141 3.27 -19.21 -13.03
C GLN A 141 4.60 -19.59 -12.37
N GLY A 142 4.89 -20.89 -12.24
CA GLY A 142 6.07 -21.40 -11.57
C GLY A 142 5.98 -21.33 -10.03
N PRO A 143 6.99 -21.77 -9.28
CA PRO A 143 6.98 -21.80 -7.83
C PRO A 143 7.35 -20.42 -7.19
N ARG A 144 6.79 -19.33 -7.73
CA ARG A 144 7.22 -17.95 -7.44
C ARG A 144 6.92 -17.54 -6.01
N LEU A 145 5.69 -17.84 -5.55
CA LEU A 145 5.25 -17.47 -4.20
C LEU A 145 6.01 -18.25 -3.13
N ALA A 146 6.16 -19.57 -3.33
CA ALA A 146 6.97 -20.42 -2.45
C ALA A 146 8.44 -19.98 -2.38
N ALA A 147 9.03 -19.63 -3.53
CA ALA A 147 10.40 -19.13 -3.59
C ALA A 147 10.58 -17.83 -2.81
N ARG A 148 9.61 -16.91 -2.92
CA ARG A 148 9.66 -15.62 -2.22
C ARG A 148 9.51 -15.76 -0.71
N LEU A 149 8.57 -16.60 -0.24
CA LEU A 149 8.42 -16.92 1.18
C LEU A 149 9.67 -17.59 1.75
N ASN A 150 10.27 -18.51 0.98
CA ASN A 150 11.52 -19.16 1.38
C ASN A 150 12.73 -18.19 1.42
N GLU A 151 12.77 -17.17 0.56
CA GLU A 151 13.77 -16.10 0.62
C GLU A 151 13.66 -15.32 1.95
N HIS A 152 12.44 -14.93 2.33
CA HIS A 152 12.21 -14.27 3.63
C HIS A 152 12.58 -15.16 4.81
N ARG A 153 12.16 -16.43 4.79
CA ARG A 153 12.55 -17.41 5.80
C ARG A 153 14.07 -17.45 5.98
N LYS A 154 14.82 -17.57 4.88
CA LYS A 154 16.30 -17.60 4.92
C LYS A 154 16.90 -16.31 5.47
N ASN A 155 16.30 -15.16 5.17
CA ASN A 155 16.79 -13.89 5.69
C ASN A 155 16.52 -13.74 7.20
N ILE A 156 15.34 -14.13 7.69
CA ILE A 156 14.98 -14.13 9.11
C ILE A 156 15.91 -15.08 9.87
N MET A 157 16.13 -16.29 9.35
CA MET A 157 17.03 -17.29 9.96
C MET A 157 18.50 -16.84 10.09
N LYS A 158 18.92 -15.79 9.39
CA LYS A 158 20.28 -15.23 9.57
C LYS A 158 20.37 -14.27 10.77
N ALA A 159 19.28 -13.74 11.23
CA ALA A 159 19.21 -12.76 12.33
C ALA A 159 19.05 -13.46 13.70
N THR A 160 19.77 -14.54 13.94
CA THR A 160 19.62 -15.45 15.10
C THR A 160 19.80 -14.82 16.46
N THR A 161 20.40 -13.65 16.54
CA THR A 161 20.61 -12.91 17.80
C THR A 161 19.37 -12.14 18.26
N THR A 162 18.42 -11.91 17.34
CA THR A 162 17.25 -11.06 17.60
C THR A 162 15.93 -11.69 17.20
N LEU A 163 15.93 -12.66 16.26
CA LEU A 163 14.74 -13.28 15.71
C LEU A 163 14.85 -14.80 15.74
N ASP A 164 13.70 -15.45 16.01
CA ASP A 164 13.53 -16.90 15.82
C ASP A 164 12.51 -17.12 14.71
N ILE A 165 12.80 -18.00 13.76
CA ILE A 165 11.88 -18.34 12.67
C ILE A 165 10.57 -18.95 13.18
N ALA A 166 10.60 -19.58 14.35
CA ALA A 166 9.43 -20.14 15.00
C ALA A 166 8.39 -19.09 15.42
N ASP A 167 8.80 -17.82 15.51
CA ASP A 167 7.93 -16.68 15.84
C ASP A 167 7.15 -16.11 14.64
N PHE A 168 7.26 -16.74 13.47
CA PHE A 168 6.69 -16.20 12.24
C PHE A 168 5.74 -17.16 11.56
N ASP A 169 4.55 -16.64 11.23
CA ASP A 169 3.57 -17.27 10.36
C ASP A 169 3.44 -16.52 9.05
N ALA A 170 2.85 -17.17 8.04
CA ALA A 170 2.45 -16.51 6.82
C ALA A 170 1.02 -16.87 6.43
N ARG A 171 0.34 -15.93 5.78
CA ARG A 171 -0.82 -16.19 4.91
C ARG A 171 -0.40 -15.92 3.48
N PHE A 172 -0.92 -16.69 2.56
CA PHE A 172 -0.67 -16.48 1.14
C PHE A 172 -1.85 -16.95 0.30
N LEU A 173 -1.99 -16.33 -0.87
CA LEU A 173 -3.04 -16.65 -1.83
C LEU A 173 -2.43 -16.70 -3.23
N VAL A 174 -2.59 -17.83 -3.91
CA VAL A 174 -2.27 -17.93 -5.34
C VAL A 174 -3.36 -17.17 -6.11
N VAL A 175 -2.94 -16.24 -6.96
CA VAL A 175 -3.83 -15.34 -7.69
C VAL A 175 -3.60 -15.51 -9.19
N GLN A 176 -4.64 -15.35 -9.98
CA GLN A 176 -4.49 -15.27 -11.43
C GLN A 176 -3.62 -14.06 -11.80
N SER A 177 -2.71 -14.25 -12.75
CA SER A 177 -1.73 -13.24 -13.13
C SER A 177 -2.35 -11.88 -13.45
N GLY A 178 -1.73 -10.82 -12.93
CA GLY A 178 -2.13 -9.43 -13.15
C GLY A 178 -2.84 -8.76 -11.97
N TRP A 179 -3.25 -9.50 -10.94
CA TRP A 179 -3.96 -8.92 -9.79
C TRP A 179 -3.09 -8.83 -8.52
N GLU A 180 -1.88 -9.36 -8.56
CA GLU A 180 -0.95 -9.42 -7.42
C GLU A 180 -0.62 -8.02 -6.90
N THR A 181 -0.26 -7.11 -7.81
CA THR A 181 0.15 -5.74 -7.47
C THR A 181 -1.00 -4.96 -6.83
N ALA A 182 -2.20 -5.02 -7.41
CA ALA A 182 -3.35 -4.29 -6.86
C ALA A 182 -3.73 -4.77 -5.46
N ALA A 183 -3.58 -6.09 -5.20
CA ALA A 183 -3.84 -6.66 -3.89
C ALA A 183 -2.74 -6.28 -2.89
N GLU A 184 -1.45 -6.33 -3.28
CA GLU A 184 -0.33 -5.91 -2.44
C GLU A 184 -0.46 -4.43 -2.05
N ASP A 185 -0.71 -3.54 -3.01
CA ASP A 185 -0.89 -2.11 -2.78
C ASP A 185 -1.99 -1.83 -1.76
N TYR A 186 -3.12 -2.55 -1.88
CA TYR A 186 -4.20 -2.41 -0.92
C TYR A 186 -3.84 -2.92 0.47
N LEU A 187 -3.19 -4.08 0.57
CA LEU A 187 -2.73 -4.64 1.85
C LEU A 187 -1.73 -3.72 2.55
N ILE A 188 -0.79 -3.14 1.80
CA ILE A 188 0.17 -2.17 2.33
C ILE A 188 -0.56 -0.90 2.79
N HIS A 189 -1.55 -0.44 2.02
CA HIS A 189 -2.38 0.72 2.42
C HIS A 189 -3.13 0.45 3.72
N LEU A 190 -3.77 -0.72 3.84
CA LEU A 190 -4.60 -1.10 4.98
C LEU A 190 -3.78 -1.29 6.25
N PHE A 191 -2.69 -2.06 6.17
CA PHE A 191 -1.94 -2.50 7.35
C PHE A 191 -0.76 -1.59 7.70
N LYS A 192 -0.18 -0.87 6.74
CA LYS A 192 1.06 -0.09 6.92
C LYS A 192 2.16 -0.90 7.63
N PRO A 193 2.55 -2.08 7.08
CA PRO A 193 3.46 -3.00 7.75
C PRO A 193 4.84 -2.36 7.95
N ILE A 194 5.46 -2.59 9.10
CA ILE A 194 6.69 -1.88 9.47
C ILE A 194 7.94 -2.31 8.69
N TRP A 195 7.92 -3.50 8.07
CA TRP A 195 9.04 -4.01 7.27
C TRP A 195 8.96 -3.65 5.78
N ASN A 196 7.86 -3.05 5.33
CA ASN A 196 7.70 -2.59 3.97
C ASN A 196 8.41 -1.25 3.73
N ASN A 197 8.94 -1.07 2.51
CA ASN A 197 9.63 0.16 2.11
C ASN A 197 8.72 1.39 2.18
N GLU A 198 7.44 1.22 1.85
CA GLU A 198 6.41 2.26 1.77
C GLU A 198 6.16 2.94 3.11
N THR A 199 6.42 2.25 4.22
CA THR A 199 6.33 2.85 5.55
C THR A 199 7.58 3.61 5.95
N ASN A 200 8.71 3.35 5.27
CA ASN A 200 10.02 3.94 5.57
C ASN A 200 10.46 3.78 7.05
N LEU A 201 10.03 2.68 7.69
CA LEU A 201 10.35 2.40 9.10
C LEU A 201 11.51 1.42 9.21
N LEU A 202 11.25 0.14 9.06
CA LEU A 202 12.21 -0.95 9.25
C LEU A 202 12.39 -1.76 7.95
N TYR A 203 12.60 -1.06 6.86
CA TYR A 203 12.78 -1.65 5.54
C TYR A 203 14.13 -2.33 5.35
N GLY A 204 14.23 -3.18 4.32
CA GLY A 204 15.48 -3.79 3.88
C GLY A 204 15.52 -5.31 4.00
N LEU A 205 14.42 -5.98 4.41
CA LEU A 205 14.34 -7.44 4.43
C LEU A 205 14.45 -8.04 3.02
N GLY A 206 13.93 -7.36 1.99
CA GLY A 206 13.92 -7.82 0.60
C GLY A 206 15.29 -7.82 -0.06
N LYS A 207 15.32 -7.70 -1.40
CA LYS A 207 16.54 -7.76 -2.21
C LYS A 207 17.62 -6.77 -1.78
N HIS A 208 18.87 -7.25 -1.77
CA HIS A 208 20.06 -6.51 -1.39
C HIS A 208 20.45 -5.42 -2.40
N GLY A 209 20.18 -5.62 -3.70
CA GLY A 209 20.78 -4.83 -4.77
C GLY A 209 20.22 -3.43 -4.91
N ASP A 210 18.90 -3.30 -4.88
CA ASP A 210 18.24 -2.07 -5.34
C ASP A 210 18.37 -0.91 -4.35
N ALA A 211 18.52 -1.21 -3.07
CA ALA A 211 18.65 -0.19 -2.03
C ALA A 211 20.10 0.07 -1.59
N ALA A 212 21.07 -0.79 -1.94
CA ALA A 212 22.47 -0.61 -1.56
C ALA A 212 23.07 0.65 -2.18
N THR A 213 22.76 0.96 -3.45
CA THR A 213 23.21 2.16 -4.14
C THR A 213 22.56 3.42 -3.61
N THR A 214 21.27 3.38 -3.28
CA THR A 214 20.52 4.52 -2.73
C THR A 214 20.89 4.80 -1.27
N ARG A 215 21.37 3.81 -0.53
CA ARG A 215 21.83 3.92 0.85
C ARG A 215 23.33 4.22 0.97
N ALA A 216 24.04 4.44 -0.14
CA ALA A 216 25.49 4.60 -0.17
C ALA A 216 26.24 3.45 0.55
N ASN A 217 25.82 2.20 0.32
CA ASN A 217 26.36 0.98 0.96
C ASN A 217 26.19 0.91 2.49
N LYS A 218 25.29 1.70 3.07
CA LYS A 218 24.96 1.63 4.50
C LYS A 218 24.03 0.45 4.79
N ARG A 219 24.10 -0.06 6.04
CA ARG A 219 23.14 -1.07 6.52
C ARG A 219 21.71 -0.53 6.44
N SER A 220 20.77 -1.39 6.04
CA SER A 220 19.36 -1.03 6.11
C SER A 220 18.89 -0.94 7.56
N PRO A 221 17.79 -0.21 7.85
CA PRO A 221 17.21 -0.23 9.19
C PRO A 221 16.92 -1.64 9.71
N TRP A 222 16.50 -2.56 8.82
CA TRP A 222 16.31 -3.96 9.20
C TRP A 222 17.61 -4.63 9.62
N ASP A 223 18.71 -4.48 8.87
CA ASP A 223 20.01 -5.05 9.21
C ASP A 223 20.68 -4.39 10.42
N THR A 224 20.33 -3.14 10.69
CA THR A 224 20.79 -2.43 11.88
C THR A 224 20.22 -3.04 13.15
N LEU A 225 18.92 -3.37 13.17
CA LEU A 225 18.27 -4.01 14.33
C LEU A 225 18.42 -5.53 14.35
N HIS A 226 18.61 -6.16 13.18
CA HIS A 226 18.67 -7.62 13.01
C HIS A 226 19.96 -8.04 12.30
N PRO A 227 21.12 -7.94 12.97
CA PRO A 227 22.40 -8.33 12.38
C PRO A 227 22.44 -9.84 12.10
N GLY A 228 23.26 -10.24 11.09
CA GLY A 228 23.50 -11.65 10.76
C GLY A 228 23.62 -11.92 9.25
N ARG A 229 23.20 -10.98 8.38
CA ARG A 229 23.43 -11.13 6.95
C ARG A 229 24.86 -10.71 6.58
N ALA A 230 25.61 -11.63 5.93
CA ALA A 230 27.04 -11.45 5.65
C ALA A 230 27.37 -10.16 4.90
N TRP A 231 26.54 -9.75 3.94
CA TRP A 231 26.76 -8.51 3.18
C TRP A 231 26.64 -7.25 4.08
N ALA A 232 25.74 -7.28 5.06
CA ALA A 232 25.54 -6.16 5.97
C ALA A 232 26.67 -6.05 7.02
N ALA A 233 27.33 -7.16 7.32
CA ALA A 233 28.49 -7.20 8.22
C ALA A 233 29.68 -6.39 7.66
N ASN A 234 29.79 -6.25 6.33
CA ASN A 234 30.84 -5.47 5.67
C ASN A 234 30.55 -3.96 5.64
N SER A 235 29.35 -3.53 6.01
CA SER A 235 29.01 -2.11 6.09
C SER A 235 29.39 -1.55 7.45
N THR A 236 30.10 -0.41 7.45
CA THR A 236 30.55 0.28 8.68
C THR A 236 29.53 1.27 9.21
N GLU A 237 28.59 1.69 8.39
CA GLU A 237 27.61 2.72 8.72
C GLU A 237 26.17 2.21 8.61
N ASP A 238 25.31 2.72 9.49
CA ASP A 238 23.87 2.53 9.44
C ASP A 238 23.21 3.62 8.59
N ALA A 239 22.17 3.27 7.83
CA ALA A 239 21.36 4.25 7.11
C ALA A 239 20.57 5.14 8.08
N ARG A 240 20.23 4.61 9.27
CA ARG A 240 19.51 5.29 10.36
C ARG A 240 20.01 4.77 11.70
N ALA A 241 20.11 5.66 12.68
CA ALA A 241 20.51 5.28 14.05
C ALA A 241 19.49 4.31 14.69
N PRO A 242 19.93 3.29 15.44
CA PRO A 242 19.05 2.32 16.08
C PRO A 242 17.96 2.96 16.95
N GLU A 243 18.34 3.98 17.73
CA GLU A 243 17.42 4.70 18.64
C GLU A 243 16.31 5.41 17.86
N GLN A 244 16.66 6.00 16.71
CA GLN A 244 15.68 6.65 15.84
C GLN A 244 14.72 5.63 15.23
N ILE A 245 15.21 4.47 14.80
CA ILE A 245 14.35 3.39 14.26
C ILE A 245 13.35 2.93 15.33
N VAL A 246 13.82 2.69 16.54
CA VAL A 246 12.97 2.27 17.67
C VAL A 246 11.93 3.32 18.01
N ALA A 247 12.32 4.59 18.06
CA ALA A 247 11.38 5.70 18.33
C ALA A 247 10.29 5.80 17.24
N ASP A 248 10.67 5.71 15.96
CA ASP A 248 9.72 5.82 14.86
C ASP A 248 8.75 4.64 14.79
N VAL A 249 9.20 3.41 15.01
CA VAL A 249 8.34 2.22 15.08
C VAL A 249 7.39 2.31 16.27
N THR A 250 7.86 2.76 17.42
CA THR A 250 7.02 2.95 18.62
C THR A 250 5.94 4.01 18.36
N ALA A 251 6.33 5.14 17.78
CA ALA A 251 5.37 6.20 17.41
C ALA A 251 4.35 5.71 16.36
N HIS A 252 4.77 4.87 15.42
CA HIS A 252 3.89 4.27 14.43
C HIS A 252 2.79 3.41 15.09
N PHE A 253 3.15 2.51 16.00
CA PHE A 253 2.17 1.68 16.70
C PHE A 253 1.25 2.48 17.63
N ALA A 254 1.75 3.56 18.23
CA ALA A 254 0.92 4.46 19.03
C ALA A 254 -0.12 5.19 18.16
N ALA A 255 0.26 5.64 16.97
CA ALA A 255 -0.64 6.31 16.03
C ALA A 255 -1.57 5.35 15.27
N ARG A 256 -1.17 4.10 15.10
CA ARG A 256 -1.85 3.05 14.32
C ARG A 256 -1.78 1.71 15.05
N PRO A 257 -2.64 1.51 16.04
CA PRO A 257 -2.70 0.25 16.78
C PRO A 257 -2.99 -0.92 15.82
N PRO A 258 -2.31 -2.07 15.99
CA PRO A 258 -2.57 -3.26 15.19
C PRO A 258 -4.02 -3.73 15.32
N TYR A 259 -4.55 -4.32 14.26
CA TYR A 259 -5.87 -4.94 14.26
C TYR A 259 -5.88 -6.16 15.19
N ALA A 260 -6.74 -6.12 16.20
CA ALA A 260 -6.82 -7.20 17.19
C ALA A 260 -7.52 -8.48 16.66
N ALA A 261 -8.41 -8.33 15.65
CA ALA A 261 -9.20 -9.43 15.11
C ALA A 261 -9.55 -9.19 13.63
N GLN A 262 -9.83 -10.26 12.89
CA GLN A 262 -10.27 -10.16 11.49
C GLN A 262 -11.54 -9.32 11.32
N GLY A 263 -12.46 -9.33 12.29
CA GLY A 263 -13.67 -8.51 12.25
C GLY A 263 -13.37 -7.02 12.10
N THR A 264 -12.35 -6.50 12.82
CA THR A 264 -11.96 -5.10 12.72
C THR A 264 -11.34 -4.73 11.36
N ILE A 265 -10.71 -5.70 10.69
CA ILE A 265 -10.22 -5.53 9.31
C ILE A 265 -11.41 -5.42 8.34
N LEU A 266 -12.43 -6.27 8.52
CA LEU A 266 -13.65 -6.22 7.71
C LEU A 266 -14.40 -4.89 7.89
N ASP A 267 -14.48 -4.37 9.11
CA ASP A 267 -15.10 -3.07 9.38
C ASP A 267 -14.37 -1.92 8.66
N ALA A 268 -13.03 -1.93 8.67
CA ALA A 268 -12.22 -0.96 7.93
C ALA A 268 -12.47 -1.07 6.42
N PHE A 269 -12.51 -2.30 5.87
CA PHE A 269 -12.81 -2.55 4.47
C PHE A 269 -14.21 -2.04 4.07
N PHE A 270 -15.25 -2.31 4.87
CA PHE A 270 -16.60 -1.81 4.60
C PHE A 270 -16.69 -0.29 4.67
N ALA A 271 -15.94 0.34 5.59
CA ALA A 271 -15.88 1.80 5.66
C ALA A 271 -15.29 2.41 4.37
N GLU A 272 -14.26 1.79 3.80
CA GLU A 272 -13.66 2.24 2.54
C GLU A 272 -14.54 1.96 1.31
N LEU A 273 -15.27 0.83 1.29
CA LEU A 273 -16.20 0.54 0.19
C LEU A 273 -17.35 1.55 0.09
N LYS A 274 -17.81 2.09 1.21
CA LYS A 274 -18.86 3.13 1.23
C LYS A 274 -18.41 4.47 0.64
N GLN A 275 -17.11 4.68 0.52
CA GLN A 275 -16.51 5.92 -0.02
C GLN A 275 -16.09 5.78 -1.49
N SER A 276 -16.22 4.60 -2.06
CA SER A 276 -15.77 4.25 -3.43
C SER A 276 -16.78 4.59 -4.48
#